data_1a492263bf27b6798a087bec68e490de
#
_entry.id   1a492263bf27b6798a087bec68e490de
#
_cell.length_a   1.000
_cell.length_b   1.000
_cell.length_c   1.000
_cell.angle_alpha   90.00
_cell.angle_beta   90.00
_cell.angle_gamma   90.00
#
_symmetry.space_group_name_H-M   'P 1'
#
loop_
_entity.id
_entity.type
_entity.pdbx_description
1 polymer ?
#
loop_
_entity_poly.entity_id
_entity_poly.type
_entity_poly.pdbx_seq_one_letter_code
_entity_poly.pdbx_strand_id
1 'polypeptide(L)'
;AQCVAIILLANIIICVTYGNEYAAAATTLRIATWYTTFSYLGTVRNIWILAENKQKYLWIINLSGALTNALLNSLLIPSMGSNGAAIASLITQMFTNVIMGVLIRPIRRNNRLMLEALNPKLLLEMAGQIKGGIRK
;
A
#
# COMPACT_ATOMS: atom_id res chain seq x y z
N ALA A 1 -13.54 0.57 -2.39
CA ALA A 1 -14.39 0.84 -3.54
C ALA A 1 -13.57 1.20 -4.79
N GLN A 2 -12.71 2.23 -4.75
CA GLN A 2 -11.93 2.72 -5.91
C GLN A 2 -11.06 1.63 -6.56
N CYS A 3 -10.32 0.85 -5.78
CA CYS A 3 -9.45 -0.20 -6.30
C CYS A 3 -10.22 -1.29 -7.05
N VAL A 4 -11.38 -1.69 -6.51
CA VAL A 4 -12.23 -2.70 -7.16
C VAL A 4 -12.75 -2.18 -8.50
N ALA A 5 -13.20 -0.92 -8.57
CA ALA A 5 -13.66 -0.30 -9.80
C ALA A 5 -12.54 -0.25 -10.86
N ILE A 6 -11.32 0.17 -10.49
CA ILE A 6 -10.19 0.22 -11.42
C ILE A 6 -9.80 -1.19 -11.90
N ILE A 7 -9.80 -2.19 -11.03
CA ILE A 7 -9.45 -3.57 -11.40
C ILE A 7 -10.45 -4.14 -12.40
N LEU A 8 -11.76 -3.90 -12.19
CA LEU A 8 -12.82 -4.38 -13.08
C LEU A 8 -12.80 -3.64 -14.43
N LEU A 9 -12.53 -2.34 -14.41
CA LEU A 9 -12.56 -1.49 -15.59
C LEU A 9 -11.19 -1.37 -16.28
N ALA A 10 -10.14 -2.02 -15.80
CA ALA A 10 -8.78 -1.87 -16.31
C ALA A 10 -8.66 -2.10 -17.82
N ASN A 11 -9.33 -3.11 -18.37
CA ASN A 11 -9.33 -3.38 -19.81
C ASN A 11 -10.01 -2.25 -20.58
N ILE A 12 -11.15 -1.76 -20.09
CA ILE A 12 -11.90 -0.68 -20.74
C ILE A 12 -11.09 0.62 -20.68
N ILE A 13 -10.50 0.93 -19.53
CA ILE A 13 -9.66 2.11 -19.34
C ILE A 13 -8.51 2.10 -20.33
N ILE A 14 -7.75 1.00 -20.42
CA ILE A 14 -6.61 0.91 -21.33
C ILE A 14 -7.05 0.95 -22.79
N CYS A 15 -8.10 0.24 -23.15
CA CYS A 15 -8.59 0.20 -24.53
C CYS A 15 -9.07 1.58 -25.01
N VAL A 16 -9.78 2.32 -24.16
CA VAL A 16 -10.33 3.65 -24.49
C VAL A 16 -9.24 4.73 -24.52
N THR A 17 -8.25 4.66 -23.59
CA THR A 17 -7.21 5.70 -23.48
C THR A 17 -6.01 5.47 -24.39
N TYR A 18 -5.58 4.24 -24.56
CA TYR A 18 -4.33 3.88 -25.26
C TYR A 18 -4.53 2.96 -26.48
N GLY A 19 -5.73 2.39 -26.66
CA GLY A 19 -6.03 1.47 -27.74
C GLY A 19 -5.70 0.01 -27.45
N ASN A 20 -6.13 -0.88 -28.36
CA ASN A 20 -6.00 -2.33 -28.20
C ASN A 20 -4.55 -2.85 -28.19
N GLU A 21 -3.62 -2.11 -28.77
CA GLU A 21 -2.19 -2.47 -28.78
C GLU A 21 -1.59 -2.53 -27.36
N TYR A 22 -2.17 -1.77 -26.43
CA TYR A 22 -1.73 -1.68 -25.04
C TYR A 22 -2.51 -2.59 -24.08
N ALA A 23 -3.27 -3.56 -24.58
CA ALA A 23 -4.07 -4.47 -23.74
C ALA A 23 -3.25 -5.19 -22.65
N ALA A 24 -1.97 -5.50 -22.92
CA ALA A 24 -1.04 -6.09 -21.94
C ALA A 24 -0.82 -5.17 -20.71
N ALA A 25 -0.92 -3.84 -20.88
CA ALA A 25 -0.78 -2.88 -19.79
C ALA A 25 -1.93 -2.93 -18.77
N ALA A 26 -3.07 -3.51 -19.13
CA ALA A 26 -4.18 -3.70 -18.21
C ALA A 26 -3.80 -4.60 -17.01
N THR A 27 -2.93 -5.59 -17.24
CA THR A 27 -2.41 -6.43 -16.15
C THR A 27 -1.51 -5.62 -15.23
N THR A 28 -0.62 -4.82 -15.76
CA THR A 28 0.22 -3.90 -14.98
C THR A 28 -0.63 -2.92 -14.18
N LEU A 29 -1.69 -2.36 -14.75
CA LEU A 29 -2.61 -1.46 -14.07
C LEU A 29 -3.32 -2.13 -12.89
N ARG A 30 -3.75 -3.37 -13.04
CA ARG A 30 -4.36 -4.16 -11.94
C ARG A 30 -3.38 -4.36 -10.79
N ILE A 31 -2.13 -4.73 -11.07
CA ILE A 31 -1.08 -4.90 -10.06
C ILE A 31 -0.78 -3.56 -9.38
N ALA A 32 -0.66 -2.48 -10.15
CA ALA A 32 -0.40 -1.14 -9.63
C ALA A 32 -1.53 -0.62 -8.72
N THR A 33 -2.76 -1.04 -8.95
CA THR A 33 -3.89 -0.68 -8.09
C THR A 33 -3.75 -1.29 -6.69
N TRP A 34 -3.28 -2.53 -6.57
CA TRP A 34 -2.95 -3.14 -5.28
C TRP A 34 -1.79 -2.44 -4.58
N TYR A 35 -0.75 -2.05 -5.32
CA TYR A 35 0.34 -1.23 -4.81
C TYR A 35 -0.19 0.05 -4.14
N THR A 36 -1.12 0.75 -4.77
CA THR A 36 -1.72 1.99 -4.23
C THR A 36 -2.39 1.75 -2.88
N THR A 37 -3.10 0.64 -2.72
CA THR A 37 -3.74 0.29 -1.43
C THR A 37 -2.71 0.15 -0.30
N PHE A 38 -1.61 -0.55 -0.54
CA PHE A 38 -0.53 -0.68 0.46
C PHE A 38 0.22 0.63 0.69
N SER A 39 0.31 1.48 -0.32
CA SER A 39 0.93 2.80 -0.21
C SER A 39 0.16 3.72 0.76
N TYR A 40 -1.16 3.68 0.75
CA TYR A 40 -1.97 4.42 1.75
C TYR A 40 -1.69 3.97 3.18
N LEU A 41 -1.55 2.67 3.42
CA LEU A 41 -1.16 2.16 4.74
C LEU A 41 0.21 2.69 5.17
N GLY A 42 1.15 2.77 4.23
CA GLY A 42 2.47 3.36 4.45
C GLY A 42 2.40 4.84 4.82
N THR A 43 1.53 5.59 4.18
CA THR A 43 1.33 7.02 4.47
C THR A 43 0.82 7.23 5.89
N VAL A 44 -0.19 6.48 6.32
CA VAL A 44 -0.72 6.55 7.69
C VAL A 44 0.37 6.22 8.72
N ARG A 45 1.16 5.18 8.47
CA ARG A 45 2.31 4.82 9.32
C ARG A 45 3.35 5.95 9.40
N ASN A 46 3.68 6.56 8.26
CA ASN A 46 4.67 7.65 8.21
C ASN A 46 4.20 8.85 9.04
N ILE A 47 2.94 9.24 8.94
CA ILE A 47 2.34 10.32 9.75
C ILE A 47 2.46 9.98 11.25
N TRP A 48 2.14 8.74 11.64
CA TRP A 48 2.26 8.31 13.03
C TRP A 48 3.71 8.36 13.52
N ILE A 49 4.69 7.90 12.73
CA ILE A 49 6.12 7.93 13.07
C ILE A 49 6.61 9.37 13.27
N LEU A 50 6.12 10.31 12.44
CA LEU A 50 6.44 11.73 12.57
C LEU A 50 5.84 12.32 13.84
N ALA A 51 4.57 12.02 14.14
CA ALA A 51 3.89 12.49 15.33
C ALA A 51 4.57 12.01 16.63
N GLU A 52 5.16 10.81 16.62
CA GLU A 52 5.89 10.24 17.77
C GLU A 52 7.38 10.66 17.81
N ASN A 53 7.82 11.61 16.96
CA ASN A 53 9.22 12.04 16.85
C ASN A 53 10.21 10.91 16.59
N LYS A 54 9.79 9.86 15.89
CA LYS A 54 10.57 8.66 15.59
C LYS A 54 11.16 8.68 14.16
N GLN A 55 11.43 9.84 13.61
CA GLN A 55 11.83 10.07 12.21
C GLN A 55 13.03 9.25 11.76
N LYS A 56 13.97 8.94 12.68
CA LYS A 56 15.13 8.09 12.39
C LYS A 56 14.76 6.72 11.81
N TYR A 57 13.60 6.18 12.17
CA TYR A 57 13.15 4.89 11.67
C TYR A 57 12.60 4.98 10.24
N LEU A 58 12.12 6.15 9.80
CA LEU A 58 11.72 6.38 8.41
C LEU A 58 12.90 6.20 7.45
N TRP A 59 14.08 6.68 7.82
CA TRP A 59 15.29 6.48 7.03
C TRP A 59 15.60 5.00 6.82
N ILE A 60 15.55 4.22 7.89
CA ILE A 60 15.81 2.78 7.84
C ILE A 60 14.80 2.07 6.95
N ILE A 61 13.51 2.40 7.10
CA ILE A 61 12.44 1.79 6.31
C ILE A 61 12.57 2.17 4.84
N ASN A 62 12.79 3.45 4.54
CA ASN A 62 12.90 3.92 3.17
C ASN A 62 14.16 3.38 2.47
N LEU A 63 15.29 3.34 3.16
CA LEU A 63 16.52 2.79 2.60
C LEU A 63 16.40 1.28 2.33
N SER A 64 15.86 0.52 3.28
CA SER A 64 15.62 -0.92 3.09
C SER A 64 14.60 -1.17 1.98
N GLY A 65 13.57 -0.35 1.86
CA GLY A 65 12.59 -0.40 0.77
C GLY A 65 13.25 -0.11 -0.59
N ALA A 66 14.07 0.93 -0.68
CA ALA A 66 14.78 1.27 -1.92
C ALA A 66 15.73 0.15 -2.37
N LEU A 67 16.51 -0.42 -1.45
CA LEU A 67 17.38 -1.55 -1.75
C LEU A 67 16.60 -2.79 -2.19
N THR A 68 15.53 -3.14 -1.48
CA THR A 68 14.67 -4.27 -1.85
C THR A 68 14.04 -4.05 -3.23
N ASN A 69 13.55 -2.85 -3.51
CA ASN A 69 12.95 -2.52 -4.81
C ASN A 69 13.98 -2.60 -5.94
N ALA A 70 15.19 -2.05 -5.74
CA ALA A 70 16.25 -2.12 -6.74
C ALA A 70 16.66 -3.58 -7.05
N LEU A 71 16.81 -4.41 -6.02
CA LEU A 71 17.12 -5.83 -6.19
C LEU A 71 16.01 -6.58 -6.92
N LEU A 72 14.74 -6.37 -6.52
CA LEU A 72 13.62 -7.02 -7.19
C LEU A 72 13.45 -6.56 -8.63
N ASN A 73 13.65 -5.28 -8.91
CA ASN A 73 13.60 -4.74 -10.27
C ASN A 73 14.68 -5.35 -11.16
N SER A 74 15.91 -5.47 -10.66
CA SER A 74 17.01 -6.07 -11.44
C SER A 74 16.76 -7.55 -11.78
N LEU A 75 15.99 -8.26 -10.96
CA LEU A 75 15.63 -9.66 -11.17
C LEU A 75 14.37 -9.83 -12.02
N LEU A 76 13.35 -9.01 -11.81
CA LEU A 76 12.02 -9.21 -12.41
C LEU A 76 11.83 -8.47 -13.73
N ILE A 77 12.45 -7.30 -13.92
CA ILE A 77 12.30 -6.54 -15.17
C ILE A 77 12.83 -7.30 -16.39
N PRO A 78 14.02 -7.95 -16.35
CA PRO A 78 14.53 -8.67 -17.51
C PRO A 78 13.61 -9.80 -18.00
N SER A 79 12.85 -10.42 -17.08
CA SER A 79 11.97 -11.56 -17.39
C SER A 79 10.52 -11.16 -17.67
N MET A 80 10.02 -10.10 -17.04
CA MET A 80 8.59 -9.73 -17.04
C MET A 80 8.30 -8.31 -17.51
N GLY A 81 9.34 -7.52 -17.86
CA GLY A 81 9.18 -6.14 -18.31
C GLY A 81 8.43 -5.26 -17.28
N SER A 82 7.44 -4.48 -17.75
CA SER A 82 6.65 -3.58 -16.91
C SER A 82 5.86 -4.29 -15.80
N ASN A 83 5.40 -5.51 -16.05
CA ASN A 83 4.73 -6.33 -15.03
C ASN A 83 5.70 -6.68 -13.89
N GLY A 84 6.97 -6.98 -14.22
CA GLY A 84 8.02 -7.23 -13.24
C GLY A 84 8.26 -6.03 -12.32
N ALA A 85 8.30 -4.81 -12.88
CA ALA A 85 8.44 -3.59 -12.10
C ALA A 85 7.23 -3.34 -11.18
N ALA A 86 6.01 -3.60 -11.64
CA ALA A 86 4.80 -3.49 -10.84
C ALA A 86 4.77 -4.49 -9.67
N ILE A 87 5.17 -5.73 -9.92
CA ILE A 87 5.27 -6.78 -8.89
C ILE A 87 6.36 -6.43 -7.88
N ALA A 88 7.56 -6.00 -8.34
CA ALA A 88 8.64 -5.57 -7.46
C ALA A 88 8.20 -4.45 -6.50
N SER A 89 7.48 -3.47 -7.04
CA SER A 89 6.93 -2.37 -6.24
C SER A 89 5.90 -2.85 -5.23
N LEU A 90 5.01 -3.75 -5.61
CA LEU A 90 4.00 -4.32 -4.71
C LEU A 90 4.66 -5.11 -3.57
N ILE A 91 5.62 -5.99 -3.88
CA ILE A 91 6.37 -6.76 -2.88
C ILE A 91 7.12 -5.82 -1.93
N THR A 92 7.77 -4.78 -2.47
CA THR A 92 8.48 -3.78 -1.67
C THR A 92 7.53 -3.06 -0.71
N GLN A 93 6.33 -2.69 -1.14
CA GLN A 93 5.34 -2.06 -0.27
C GLN A 93 4.83 -3.00 0.83
N MET A 94 4.60 -4.25 0.50
CA MET A 94 4.26 -5.26 1.51
C MET A 94 5.40 -5.45 2.51
N PHE A 95 6.63 -5.54 2.04
CA PHE A 95 7.82 -5.66 2.88
C PHE A 95 7.95 -4.47 3.83
N THR A 96 7.94 -3.24 3.30
CA THR A 96 8.13 -2.03 4.11
C THR A 96 6.97 -1.77 5.07
N ASN A 97 5.73 -2.03 4.65
CA ASN A 97 4.55 -1.70 5.46
C ASN A 97 4.23 -2.76 6.51
N VAL A 98 4.43 -4.04 6.19
CA VAL A 98 4.10 -5.14 7.08
C VAL A 98 5.33 -5.63 7.83
N ILE A 99 6.35 -6.11 7.10
CA ILE A 99 7.50 -6.79 7.71
C ILE A 99 8.35 -5.82 8.51
N MET A 100 8.73 -4.68 7.94
CA MET A 100 9.55 -3.68 8.66
C MET A 100 8.80 -3.08 9.85
N GLY A 101 7.47 -2.91 9.75
CA GLY A 101 6.65 -2.46 10.87
C GLY A 101 6.58 -3.45 12.04
N VAL A 102 6.75 -4.75 11.77
CA VAL A 102 6.83 -5.79 12.81
C VAL A 102 8.23 -5.94 13.38
N LEU A 103 9.26 -5.85 12.53
CA LEU A 103 10.67 -5.98 12.95
C LEU A 103 11.11 -4.83 13.86
N ILE A 104 10.72 -3.61 13.55
CA ILE A 104 11.15 -2.42 14.30
C ILE A 104 10.27 -2.28 15.54
N ARG A 105 10.78 -2.77 16.69
CA ARG A 105 10.07 -2.76 17.98
C ARG A 105 9.33 -1.45 18.32
N PRO A 106 9.94 -0.24 18.17
CA PRO A 106 9.29 1.02 18.48
C PRO A 106 8.07 1.36 17.60
N ILE A 107 7.95 0.71 16.42
CA ILE A 107 6.87 0.94 15.46
C ILE A 107 5.80 -0.16 15.55
N ARG A 108 6.10 -1.29 16.21
CA ARG A 108 5.17 -2.42 16.36
C ARG A 108 3.82 -2.02 16.96
N ARG A 109 3.80 -1.01 17.85
CA ARG A 109 2.58 -0.47 18.43
C ARG A 109 1.64 0.12 17.36
N ASN A 110 2.19 0.81 16.36
CA ASN A 110 1.40 1.33 15.24
C ASN A 110 0.76 0.21 14.42
N ASN A 111 1.51 -0.84 14.10
CA ASN A 111 0.95 -1.98 13.35
C ASN A 111 -0.19 -2.67 14.11
N ARG A 112 -0.06 -2.78 15.44
CA ARG A 112 -1.12 -3.33 16.28
C ARG A 112 -2.36 -2.44 16.22
N LEU A 113 -2.22 -1.12 16.36
CA LEU A 113 -3.32 -0.17 16.25
C LEU A 113 -3.98 -0.20 14.86
N MET A 114 -3.20 -0.34 13.79
CA MET A 114 -3.73 -0.48 12.43
C MET A 114 -4.53 -1.77 12.26
N LEU A 115 -4.07 -2.89 12.82
CA LEU A 115 -4.79 -4.16 12.80
C LEU A 115 -6.07 -4.12 13.65
N GLU A 116 -6.00 -3.47 14.80
CA GLU A 116 -7.16 -3.23 15.67
C GLU A 116 -8.20 -2.33 14.96
N ALA A 117 -7.76 -1.28 14.25
CA ALA A 117 -8.63 -0.39 13.47
C ALA A 117 -9.31 -1.08 12.27
N LEU A 118 -8.74 -2.17 11.75
CA LEU A 118 -9.37 -3.00 10.71
C LEU A 118 -10.44 -3.94 11.26
N ASN A 119 -10.58 -4.05 12.58
CA ASN A 119 -11.60 -4.89 13.19
C ASN A 119 -12.99 -4.25 13.00
N PRO A 120 -13.93 -4.91 12.27
CA PRO A 120 -15.22 -4.32 11.94
C PRO A 120 -16.07 -4.01 13.19
N LYS A 121 -15.86 -4.70 14.30
CA LYS A 121 -16.56 -4.43 15.56
C LYS A 121 -16.18 -3.07 16.14
N LEU A 122 -14.89 -2.74 16.13
CA LEU A 122 -14.37 -1.47 16.62
C LEU A 122 -14.84 -0.29 15.74
N LEU A 123 -14.89 -0.49 14.43
CA LEU A 123 -15.42 0.52 13.49
C LEU A 123 -16.91 0.81 13.74
N LEU A 124 -17.71 -0.21 14.08
CA LEU A 124 -19.12 -0.04 14.41
C LEU A 124 -19.31 0.68 15.75
N GLU A 125 -18.50 0.38 16.74
CA GLU A 125 -18.53 1.07 18.05
C GLU A 125 -18.15 2.55 17.92
N MET A 126 -17.07 2.86 17.16
CA MET A 126 -16.66 4.23 16.91
C MET A 126 -17.72 5.01 16.11
N ALA A 127 -18.34 4.40 15.11
CA ALA A 127 -19.44 5.00 14.35
C ALA A 127 -20.66 5.28 15.23
N GLY A 128 -20.94 4.42 16.21
CA GLY A 128 -21.98 4.61 17.22
C GLY A 128 -21.69 5.80 18.16
N GLN A 129 -20.44 5.94 18.61
CA GLN A 129 -20.02 7.04 19.49
C GLN A 129 -20.06 8.40 18.78
N ILE A 130 -19.65 8.47 17.49
CA ILE A 130 -19.73 9.68 16.68
C ILE A 130 -21.19 10.10 16.50
N LYS A 131 -22.10 9.16 16.25
CA LYS A 131 -23.54 9.43 16.14
C LYS A 131 -24.18 9.91 17.45
N GLY A 132 -23.67 9.42 18.59
CA GLY A 132 -24.10 9.85 19.94
C GLY A 132 -23.54 11.22 20.36
N GLY A 133 -22.34 11.57 19.88
CA GLY A 133 -21.69 12.86 20.18
C GLY A 133 -22.22 14.06 19.39
N ILE A 134 -22.85 13.84 18.24
CA ILE A 134 -23.47 14.90 17.41
C ILE A 134 -24.86 15.29 17.95
N ARG A 135 -25.40 14.55 18.93
CA ARG A 135 -26.73 14.76 19.48
C ARG A 135 -26.76 15.53 20.82
N LYS A 136 -25.60 16.04 21.25
CA LYS A 136 -25.48 16.96 22.38
C LYS A 136 -24.97 18.30 21.87
#